data_fa2fee3e2b91035c836effe7c4ab042e
#
_entry.id   fa2fee3e2b91035c836effe7c4ab042e
#
_cell.length_a   1.000
_cell.length_b   1.000
_cell.length_c   1.000
_cell.angle_alpha   90.00
_cell.angle_beta   90.00
_cell.angle_gamma   90.00
#
_symmetry.space_group_name_H-M   'P 1'
#
loop_
_entity.id
_entity.type
_entity.pdbx_description
1 polymer ?
#
loop_
_entity_poly.entity_id
_entity_poly.type
_entity_poly.pdbx_seq_one_letter_code
_entity_poly.pdbx_strand_id
1 'polypeptide(L)'
;NVTSPIATDQWVVGSTANLIKWSQVQGNAVSFVDVYYSINGGTGYVATPIATLVPVANGTAGIAWTIPDAIGTNVVVKVQDNEAGFTNVNGVSPVFKIKGGLTLTAPTGGVTKTAATNTDVTWVFSGSIANVNVYYDADTTNGVIWTLVGTKNQTGCTGSCAYTWTTINTPAFPA
;
A
#
# COMPACT_ATOMS: atom_id res chain seq x y z
N ASN A 1 -5.30 1.86 -23.58
CA ASN A 1 -5.66 2.62 -22.37
C ASN A 1 -5.57 1.73 -21.14
N VAL A 2 -4.93 2.20 -20.05
CA VAL A 2 -4.88 1.48 -18.76
C VAL A 2 -6.18 1.72 -18.01
N THR A 3 -6.84 0.64 -17.55
CA THR A 3 -8.13 0.67 -16.86
C THR A 3 -8.02 0.33 -15.37
N SER A 4 -6.90 -0.25 -14.93
CA SER A 4 -6.51 -0.43 -13.54
C SER A 4 -4.99 -0.36 -13.45
N PRO A 5 -4.44 0.39 -12.47
CA PRO A 5 -5.09 1.09 -11.35
C PRO A 5 -5.91 2.33 -11.78
N ILE A 6 -6.82 2.76 -10.87
CA ILE A 6 -7.59 4.01 -10.99
C ILE A 6 -7.11 5.04 -9.95
N ALA A 7 -7.51 6.31 -10.09
CA ALA A 7 -7.02 7.42 -9.27
C ALA A 7 -7.29 7.27 -7.75
N THR A 8 -8.33 6.51 -7.37
CA THR A 8 -8.70 6.26 -5.97
C THR A 8 -7.96 5.09 -5.33
N ASP A 9 -7.22 4.31 -6.12
CA ASP A 9 -6.55 3.11 -5.64
C ASP A 9 -5.43 3.42 -4.65
N GLN A 10 -5.34 2.57 -3.62
CA GLN A 10 -4.28 2.58 -2.63
C GLN A 10 -3.78 1.14 -2.46
N TRP A 11 -2.74 0.79 -3.18
CA TRP A 11 -2.18 -0.56 -3.16
C TRP A 11 -1.16 -0.70 -2.04
N VAL A 12 -1.13 -1.88 -1.41
CA VAL A 12 -0.31 -2.12 -0.21
C VAL A 12 0.95 -2.89 -0.59
N VAL A 13 2.09 -2.46 -0.09
CA VAL A 13 3.39 -3.14 -0.27
C VAL A 13 3.28 -4.63 0.08
N GLY A 14 3.79 -5.49 -0.79
CA GLY A 14 3.75 -6.95 -0.65
C GLY A 14 2.44 -7.60 -1.10
N SER A 15 1.38 -6.84 -1.39
CA SER A 15 0.13 -7.40 -1.92
C SER A 15 0.31 -7.96 -3.33
N THR A 16 -0.31 -9.10 -3.60
CA THR A 16 -0.40 -9.74 -4.92
C THR A 16 -1.81 -9.76 -5.48
N ALA A 17 -2.77 -9.19 -4.74
CA ALA A 17 -4.19 -9.24 -5.11
C ALA A 17 -4.57 -8.20 -6.20
N ASN A 18 -3.68 -7.24 -6.47
CA ASN A 18 -3.97 -6.16 -7.40
C ASN A 18 -3.62 -6.56 -8.83
N LEU A 19 -4.51 -6.24 -9.76
CA LEU A 19 -4.34 -6.54 -11.18
C LEU A 19 -4.15 -5.26 -11.99
N ILE A 20 -3.11 -5.23 -12.80
CA ILE A 20 -2.96 -4.20 -13.84
C ILE A 20 -3.80 -4.62 -15.02
N LYS A 21 -4.72 -3.75 -15.45
CA LYS A 21 -5.63 -3.99 -16.57
C LYS A 21 -5.54 -2.89 -17.61
N TRP A 22 -5.78 -3.27 -18.85
CA TRP A 22 -5.83 -2.33 -19.98
C TRP A 22 -6.82 -2.79 -21.06
N SER A 23 -7.21 -1.87 -21.89
CA SER A 23 -7.96 -2.12 -23.11
C SER A 23 -7.16 -1.69 -24.33
N GLN A 24 -7.20 -2.48 -25.38
CA GLN A 24 -6.67 -2.11 -26.68
C GLN A 24 -7.66 -1.15 -27.38
N VAL A 25 -7.12 -0.10 -27.98
CA VAL A 25 -7.90 0.77 -28.88
C VAL A 25 -7.95 0.10 -30.26
N GLN A 26 -9.12 0.03 -30.85
CA GLN A 26 -9.29 -0.56 -32.19
C GLN A 26 -8.38 0.12 -33.22
N GLY A 27 -7.79 -0.69 -34.10
CA GLY A 27 -6.94 -0.23 -35.20
C GLY A 27 -5.42 -0.36 -34.96
N ASN A 28 -4.97 -0.74 -33.76
CA ASN A 28 -3.56 -0.97 -33.49
C ASN A 28 -3.23 -2.47 -33.56
N ALA A 29 -2.27 -2.83 -34.41
CA ALA A 29 -1.77 -4.21 -34.53
C ALA A 29 -0.76 -4.57 -33.41
N VAL A 30 -1.01 -4.15 -32.15
CA VAL A 30 -0.15 -4.49 -31.03
C VAL A 30 -0.39 -5.95 -30.64
N SER A 31 0.67 -6.75 -30.64
CA SER A 31 0.61 -8.17 -30.24
C SER A 31 1.05 -8.39 -28.81
N PHE A 32 2.13 -7.72 -28.39
CA PHE A 32 2.72 -7.85 -27.07
C PHE A 32 3.01 -6.47 -26.47
N VAL A 33 2.94 -6.41 -25.15
CA VAL A 33 3.24 -5.20 -24.39
C VAL A 33 4.23 -5.47 -23.27
N ASP A 34 4.96 -4.43 -22.89
CA ASP A 34 5.74 -4.35 -21.68
C ASP A 34 5.04 -3.43 -20.69
N VAL A 35 5.14 -3.78 -19.42
CA VAL A 35 4.48 -3.05 -18.33
C VAL A 35 5.50 -2.48 -17.37
N TYR A 36 5.44 -1.19 -17.13
CA TYR A 36 6.35 -0.44 -16.26
C TYR A 36 5.57 0.34 -15.21
N TYR A 37 6.27 0.79 -14.15
CA TYR A 37 5.73 1.77 -13.22
C TYR A 37 6.71 2.92 -12.98
N SER A 38 6.16 4.04 -12.51
CA SER A 38 6.90 5.22 -12.06
C SER A 38 6.31 5.69 -10.73
N ILE A 39 7.18 6.16 -9.83
CA ILE A 39 6.77 6.79 -8.56
C ILE A 39 6.73 8.32 -8.65
N ASN A 40 7.06 8.87 -9.81
CA ASN A 40 7.20 10.30 -10.07
C ASN A 40 6.19 10.82 -11.12
N GLY A 41 4.98 10.26 -11.14
CA GLY A 41 3.92 10.69 -12.06
C GLY A 41 4.25 10.48 -13.55
N GLY A 42 5.16 9.54 -13.87
CA GLY A 42 5.54 9.22 -15.25
C GLY A 42 6.77 9.99 -15.78
N THR A 43 7.45 10.79 -14.96
CA THR A 43 8.67 11.50 -15.36
C THR A 43 9.92 10.61 -15.38
N GLY A 44 9.84 9.38 -14.88
CA GLY A 44 10.87 8.35 -14.92
C GLY A 44 10.25 7.00 -14.59
N TYR A 45 10.50 6.02 -15.44
CA TYR A 45 10.04 4.65 -15.22
C TYR A 45 11.19 3.80 -14.70
N VAL A 46 10.89 2.82 -13.86
CA VAL A 46 11.90 1.85 -13.41
C VAL A 46 12.45 1.09 -14.60
N ALA A 47 13.78 0.82 -14.57
CA ALA A 47 14.46 0.16 -15.68
C ALA A 47 14.01 -1.29 -15.87
N THR A 48 13.66 -1.98 -14.78
CA THR A 48 13.14 -3.35 -14.81
C THR A 48 11.62 -3.30 -14.94
N PRO A 49 11.04 -3.79 -16.04
CA PRO A 49 9.59 -3.83 -16.20
C PRO A 49 8.93 -4.75 -15.16
N ILE A 50 7.66 -4.48 -14.86
CA ILE A 50 6.79 -5.38 -14.08
C ILE A 50 6.62 -6.70 -14.82
N ALA A 51 6.39 -6.63 -16.12
CA ALA A 51 6.26 -7.77 -17.02
C ALA A 51 6.67 -7.36 -18.44
N THR A 52 7.17 -8.33 -19.22
CA THR A 52 7.55 -8.17 -20.61
C THR A 52 6.87 -9.18 -21.50
N LEU A 53 6.72 -8.85 -22.78
CA LEU A 53 6.13 -9.75 -23.78
C LEU A 53 4.77 -10.32 -23.37
N VAL A 54 3.97 -9.50 -22.70
CA VAL A 54 2.61 -9.90 -22.29
C VAL A 54 1.69 -9.81 -23.52
N PRO A 55 0.97 -10.88 -23.88
CA PRO A 55 -0.02 -10.77 -24.96
C PRO A 55 -1.03 -9.66 -24.66
N VAL A 56 -1.25 -8.77 -25.61
CA VAL A 56 -2.14 -7.60 -25.41
C VAL A 56 -3.56 -8.00 -25.02
N ALA A 57 -4.01 -9.17 -25.50
CA ALA A 57 -5.32 -9.74 -25.16
C ALA A 57 -5.51 -10.03 -23.66
N ASN A 58 -4.41 -10.21 -22.90
CA ASN A 58 -4.47 -10.43 -21.45
C ASN A 58 -4.92 -9.18 -20.67
N GLY A 59 -4.97 -8.02 -21.30
CA GLY A 59 -5.31 -6.76 -20.64
C GLY A 59 -6.66 -6.75 -19.95
N THR A 60 -7.67 -7.42 -20.51
CA THR A 60 -9.02 -7.50 -19.90
C THR A 60 -9.01 -8.33 -18.62
N ALA A 61 -8.33 -9.48 -18.62
CA ALA A 61 -8.17 -10.31 -17.43
C ALA A 61 -7.24 -9.63 -16.40
N GLY A 62 -6.22 -8.95 -16.91
CA GLY A 62 -5.19 -8.28 -16.13
C GLY A 62 -4.02 -9.19 -15.77
N ILE A 63 -2.92 -8.58 -15.36
CA ILE A 63 -1.75 -9.27 -14.83
C ILE A 63 -1.57 -8.95 -13.34
N ALA A 64 -1.18 -9.96 -12.58
CA ALA A 64 -0.86 -9.79 -11.16
C ALA A 64 0.47 -9.02 -11.00
N TRP A 65 0.51 -8.13 -10.02
CA TRP A 65 1.71 -7.41 -9.65
C TRP A 65 1.95 -7.51 -8.14
N THR A 66 3.11 -8.06 -7.76
CA THR A 66 3.57 -7.99 -6.38
C THR A 66 4.07 -6.57 -6.12
N ILE A 67 3.35 -5.85 -5.25
CA ILE A 67 3.60 -4.43 -5.02
C ILE A 67 4.95 -4.26 -4.31
N PRO A 68 5.93 -3.57 -4.93
CA PRO A 68 7.25 -3.34 -4.32
C PRO A 68 7.16 -2.34 -3.17
N ASP A 69 8.22 -2.25 -2.37
CA ASP A 69 8.38 -1.18 -1.38
C ASP A 69 8.73 0.15 -2.08
N ALA A 70 7.74 0.71 -2.71
CA ALA A 70 7.79 1.95 -3.48
C ALA A 70 6.68 2.91 -3.01
N ILE A 71 6.63 3.13 -1.68
CA ILE A 71 5.63 3.98 -1.03
C ILE A 71 5.65 5.38 -1.64
N GLY A 72 4.50 5.82 -2.14
CA GLY A 72 4.37 7.12 -2.79
C GLY A 72 2.94 7.47 -3.18
N THR A 73 2.73 8.74 -3.46
CA THR A 73 1.41 9.30 -3.82
C THR A 73 1.28 9.63 -5.30
N ASN A 74 2.37 9.52 -6.07
CA ASN A 74 2.43 9.87 -7.50
C ASN A 74 2.83 8.66 -8.35
N VAL A 75 2.22 7.50 -8.08
CA VAL A 75 2.51 6.28 -8.81
C VAL A 75 1.65 6.20 -10.05
N VAL A 76 2.26 5.79 -11.16
CA VAL A 76 1.55 5.46 -12.41
C VAL A 76 2.08 4.15 -12.98
N VAL A 77 1.24 3.45 -13.70
CA VAL A 77 1.60 2.29 -14.52
C VAL A 77 1.53 2.68 -15.99
N LYS A 78 2.52 2.24 -16.78
CA LYS A 78 2.54 2.37 -18.23
C LYS A 78 2.50 0.98 -18.86
N VAL A 79 1.63 0.80 -19.81
CA VAL A 79 1.57 -0.36 -20.72
C VAL A 79 2.01 0.15 -22.08
N GLN A 80 3.05 -0.43 -22.64
CA GLN A 80 3.73 0.05 -23.85
C GLN A 80 3.90 -1.09 -24.84
N ASP A 81 3.74 -0.79 -26.14
CA ASP A 81 4.06 -1.73 -27.20
C ASP A 81 5.52 -2.21 -27.06
N ASN A 82 5.71 -3.51 -27.15
CA ASN A 82 7.04 -4.13 -27.05
C ASN A 82 7.81 -4.07 -28.37
N GLU A 83 7.15 -3.79 -29.48
CA GLU A 83 7.80 -3.79 -30.79
C GLU A 83 8.75 -2.61 -30.96
N ALA A 84 9.96 -2.88 -31.47
CA ALA A 84 10.98 -1.87 -31.69
C ALA A 84 10.47 -0.80 -32.69
N GLY A 85 10.60 0.47 -32.32
CA GLY A 85 10.12 1.61 -33.11
C GLY A 85 8.69 2.07 -32.77
N PHE A 86 7.93 1.31 -31.99
CA PHE A 86 6.55 1.64 -31.57
C PHE A 86 6.40 1.94 -30.07
N THR A 87 7.49 2.27 -29.39
CA THR A 87 7.50 2.58 -27.94
C THR A 87 6.68 3.81 -27.55
N ASN A 88 6.30 4.64 -28.51
CA ASN A 88 5.33 5.74 -28.35
C ASN A 88 3.87 5.27 -28.35
N VAL A 89 3.59 4.02 -28.75
CA VAL A 89 2.27 3.40 -28.60
C VAL A 89 2.15 2.87 -27.19
N ASN A 90 1.54 3.65 -26.32
CA ASN A 90 1.42 3.31 -24.90
C ASN A 90 0.13 3.86 -24.29
N GLY A 91 -0.20 3.34 -23.12
CA GLY A 91 -1.25 3.84 -22.24
C GLY A 91 -0.69 4.00 -20.82
N VAL A 92 -1.06 5.09 -20.16
CA VAL A 92 -0.66 5.36 -18.78
C VAL A 92 -1.90 5.40 -17.90
N SER A 93 -1.80 4.86 -16.69
CA SER A 93 -2.88 4.92 -15.71
C SER A 93 -3.05 6.34 -15.16
N PRO A 94 -4.20 6.65 -14.55
CA PRO A 94 -4.28 7.73 -13.58
C PRO A 94 -3.24 7.55 -12.47
N VAL A 95 -2.90 8.66 -11.80
CA VAL A 95 -2.04 8.62 -10.60
C VAL A 95 -2.79 7.92 -9.48
N PHE A 96 -2.14 6.96 -8.83
CA PHE A 96 -2.65 6.22 -7.67
C PHE A 96 -1.59 6.20 -6.56
N LYS A 97 -1.85 5.47 -5.46
CA LYS A 97 -0.96 5.44 -4.30
C LYS A 97 -0.47 4.03 -4.00
N ILE A 98 0.80 3.94 -3.60
CA ILE A 98 1.33 2.76 -2.89
C ILE A 98 1.57 3.16 -1.44
N LYS A 99 1.09 2.35 -0.50
CA LYS A 99 1.24 2.56 0.94
C LYS A 99 1.81 1.33 1.63
N GLY A 100 2.41 1.54 2.80
CA GLY A 100 2.75 0.43 3.69
C GLY A 100 1.49 -0.23 4.26
N GLY A 101 1.63 -1.49 4.67
CA GLY A 101 0.63 -2.22 5.44
C GLY A 101 0.93 -2.14 6.92
N LEU A 102 -0.11 -2.12 7.76
CA LEU A 102 0.02 -2.18 9.22
C LEU A 102 -1.19 -2.92 9.80
N THR A 103 -0.91 -3.95 10.61
CA THR A 103 -1.94 -4.74 11.27
C THR A 103 -1.59 -4.91 12.74
N LEU A 104 -2.47 -4.43 13.63
CA LEU A 104 -2.34 -4.61 15.07
C LEU A 104 -2.45 -6.10 15.41
N THR A 105 -1.52 -6.62 16.23
CA THR A 105 -1.50 -8.01 16.68
C THR A 105 -1.73 -8.15 18.18
N ALA A 106 -1.46 -7.13 18.98
CA ALA A 106 -1.84 -7.02 20.38
C ALA A 106 -2.03 -5.54 20.78
N PRO A 107 -2.96 -5.26 21.73
CA PRO A 107 -3.90 -6.18 22.34
C PRO A 107 -4.97 -6.67 21.36
N THR A 108 -5.43 -7.90 21.56
CA THR A 108 -6.59 -8.46 20.82
C THR A 108 -7.89 -8.11 21.51
N GLY A 109 -9.01 -8.17 20.78
CA GLY A 109 -10.34 -7.89 21.34
C GLY A 109 -10.67 -8.78 22.53
N GLY A 110 -11.35 -8.21 23.53
CA GLY A 110 -11.79 -8.92 24.75
C GLY A 110 -10.71 -9.13 25.82
N VAL A 111 -9.48 -8.66 25.60
CA VAL A 111 -8.40 -8.75 26.60
C VAL A 111 -8.57 -7.66 27.64
N THR A 112 -8.71 -8.08 28.93
CA THR A 112 -8.69 -7.16 30.06
C THR A 112 -7.25 -6.78 30.43
N LYS A 113 -6.99 -5.50 30.60
CA LYS A 113 -5.70 -4.97 31.07
C LYS A 113 -5.87 -4.29 32.42
N THR A 114 -4.93 -4.59 33.33
CA THR A 114 -4.93 -3.98 34.67
C THR A 114 -4.33 -2.57 34.57
N ALA A 115 -5.00 -1.59 35.17
CA ALA A 115 -4.48 -0.24 35.29
C ALA A 115 -3.13 -0.20 35.99
N ALA A 116 -2.29 0.78 35.69
CA ALA A 116 -0.94 0.94 36.22
C ALA A 116 0.03 -0.21 35.89
N THR A 117 -0.30 -1.09 34.94
CA THR A 117 0.62 -2.10 34.42
C THR A 117 1.10 -1.73 33.00
N ASN A 118 2.32 -2.15 32.68
CA ASN A 118 2.82 -1.99 31.32
C ASN A 118 2.08 -2.94 30.36
N THR A 119 1.83 -2.48 29.17
CA THR A 119 1.22 -3.28 28.11
C THR A 119 1.96 -3.07 26.79
N ASP A 120 2.35 -4.16 26.16
CA ASP A 120 2.90 -4.08 24.82
C ASP A 120 1.80 -4.00 23.77
N VAL A 121 1.91 -2.98 22.94
CA VAL A 121 1.13 -2.83 21.71
C VAL A 121 2.01 -3.35 20.58
N THR A 122 1.58 -4.41 19.91
CA THR A 122 2.37 -5.07 18.88
C THR A 122 1.65 -5.04 17.53
N TRP A 123 2.40 -4.97 16.46
CA TRP A 123 1.87 -5.00 15.10
C TRP A 123 2.84 -5.66 14.13
N VAL A 124 2.30 -6.12 13.01
CA VAL A 124 3.06 -6.49 11.82
C VAL A 124 2.91 -5.38 10.76
N PHE A 125 3.92 -5.22 9.93
CA PHE A 125 3.91 -4.18 8.90
C PHE A 125 4.61 -4.66 7.62
N SER A 126 4.32 -3.99 6.51
CA SER A 126 4.99 -4.15 5.23
C SER A 126 5.36 -2.79 4.65
N GLY A 127 6.52 -2.71 4.00
CA GLY A 127 7.06 -1.48 3.44
C GLY A 127 7.83 -0.63 4.45
N SER A 128 8.54 0.38 3.94
CA SER A 128 9.43 1.27 4.70
C SER A 128 8.63 2.33 5.47
N ILE A 129 7.93 1.91 6.51
CA ILE A 129 7.21 2.80 7.43
C ILE A 129 8.18 3.28 8.52
N ALA A 130 8.51 4.57 8.53
CA ALA A 130 9.52 5.10 9.46
C ALA A 130 9.02 5.17 10.91
N ASN A 131 7.78 5.63 11.12
CA ASN A 131 7.22 5.85 12.45
C ASN A 131 5.77 5.36 12.50
N VAL A 132 5.37 4.83 13.67
CA VAL A 132 3.99 4.45 13.98
C VAL A 132 3.55 5.19 15.23
N ASN A 133 2.42 5.89 15.14
CA ASN A 133 1.75 6.50 16.28
C ASN A 133 0.78 5.49 16.90
N VAL A 134 0.86 5.33 18.20
CA VAL A 134 -0.04 4.48 18.98
C VAL A 134 -1.07 5.36 19.65
N TYR A 135 -2.34 5.03 19.45
CA TYR A 135 -3.48 5.74 20.05
C TYR A 135 -4.37 4.77 20.80
N TYR A 136 -5.14 5.27 21.75
CA TYR A 136 -6.22 4.55 22.39
C TYR A 136 -7.49 5.41 22.42
N ASP A 137 -8.61 4.74 22.52
CA ASP A 137 -9.91 5.34 22.83
C ASP A 137 -10.44 4.70 24.11
N ALA A 138 -10.78 5.54 25.09
CA ALA A 138 -11.23 5.09 26.41
C ALA A 138 -12.70 4.71 26.43
N ASP A 139 -13.51 5.28 25.52
CA ASP A 139 -14.95 5.09 25.48
C ASP A 139 -15.47 5.18 24.04
N THR A 140 -15.70 4.02 23.44
CA THR A 140 -16.22 3.93 22.07
C THR A 140 -17.72 4.23 21.95
N THR A 141 -18.43 4.48 23.06
CA THR A 141 -19.87 4.75 23.05
C THR A 141 -20.20 6.21 22.75
N ASN A 142 -19.24 7.12 22.96
CA ASN A 142 -19.40 8.57 22.74
C ASN A 142 -18.89 9.06 21.37
N GLY A 143 -18.62 8.13 20.43
CA GLY A 143 -17.89 8.39 19.19
C GLY A 143 -16.39 8.15 19.38
N VAL A 144 -15.66 8.06 18.27
CA VAL A 144 -14.23 7.72 18.29
C VAL A 144 -13.40 8.96 18.68
N ILE A 145 -12.77 8.93 19.86
CA ILE A 145 -11.87 10.00 20.36
C ILE A 145 -10.48 9.41 20.60
N TRP A 146 -9.59 9.59 19.64
CA TRP A 146 -8.24 9.06 19.73
C TRP A 146 -7.31 9.89 20.61
N THR A 147 -6.74 9.29 21.65
CA THR A 147 -5.70 9.90 22.48
C THR A 147 -4.34 9.27 22.13
N LEU A 148 -3.35 10.12 21.82
CA LEU A 148 -2.01 9.66 21.50
C LEU A 148 -1.31 9.11 22.76
N VAL A 149 -0.86 7.86 22.68
CA VAL A 149 -0.02 7.22 23.70
C VAL A 149 1.45 7.54 23.46
N GLY A 150 1.88 7.44 22.22
CA GLY A 150 3.25 7.74 21.82
C GLY A 150 3.55 7.33 20.38
N THR A 151 4.80 7.59 20.00
CA THR A 151 5.31 7.30 18.65
C THR A 151 6.44 6.28 18.74
N LYS A 152 6.41 5.25 17.94
CA LYS A 152 7.49 4.27 17.76
C LYS A 152 8.21 4.52 16.45
N ASN A 153 9.50 4.81 16.52
CA ASN A 153 10.38 4.70 15.36
C ASN A 153 10.62 3.22 15.07
N GLN A 154 10.47 2.80 13.82
CA GLN A 154 10.58 1.39 13.42
C GLN A 154 12.00 0.97 13.01
N THR A 155 13.02 1.82 13.23
CA THR A 155 14.43 1.43 13.02
C THR A 155 14.75 0.17 13.84
N GLY A 156 15.24 -0.86 13.16
CA GLY A 156 15.56 -2.15 13.77
C GLY A 156 14.40 -3.13 13.89
N CYS A 157 13.18 -2.75 13.50
CA CYS A 157 12.07 -3.68 13.35
C CYS A 157 12.13 -4.38 11.99
N THR A 158 11.82 -5.67 11.94
CA THR A 158 11.75 -6.48 10.71
C THR A 158 10.41 -7.17 10.60
N GLY A 159 9.47 -6.58 9.82
CA GLY A 159 8.13 -7.13 9.59
C GLY A 159 7.18 -7.06 10.79
N SER A 160 7.70 -6.91 12.02
CA SER A 160 6.93 -6.71 13.24
C SER A 160 7.63 -5.76 14.19
N CYS A 161 6.84 -5.07 15.04
CA CYS A 161 7.37 -4.15 16.04
C CYS A 161 6.46 -4.10 17.27
N ALA A 162 6.98 -3.52 18.36
CA ALA A 162 6.26 -3.32 19.59
C ALA A 162 6.49 -1.93 20.17
N TYR A 163 5.50 -1.43 20.86
CA TYR A 163 5.57 -0.23 21.69
C TYR A 163 5.09 -0.59 23.11
N THR A 164 5.95 -0.44 24.11
CA THR A 164 5.54 -0.66 25.49
C THR A 164 4.81 0.58 26.00
N TRP A 165 3.53 0.46 26.18
CA TRP A 165 2.71 1.47 26.84
C TRP A 165 2.94 1.38 28.35
N THR A 166 3.78 2.27 28.86
CA THR A 166 4.10 2.34 30.28
C THR A 166 2.98 3.07 31.00
N THR A 167 2.50 2.46 32.12
CA THR A 167 1.43 3.00 32.95
C THR A 167 0.18 3.40 32.16
N ILE A 168 -0.72 2.43 31.96
CA ILE A 168 -2.08 2.76 31.58
C ILE A 168 -2.67 3.57 32.74
N ASN A 169 -2.52 4.92 32.64
CA ASN A 169 -3.28 5.77 33.53
C ASN A 169 -4.75 5.53 33.22
N THR A 170 -5.51 5.10 34.22
CA THR A 170 -6.96 5.03 34.08
C THR A 170 -7.45 6.40 33.63
N PRO A 171 -8.07 6.56 32.44
CA PRO A 171 -8.88 7.72 32.23
C PRO A 171 -9.89 7.75 33.38
N ALA A 172 -10.08 8.92 33.99
CA ALA A 172 -11.19 9.10 34.91
C ALA A 172 -12.46 8.83 34.09
N PHE A 173 -13.03 7.64 34.27
CA PHE A 173 -14.38 7.40 33.74
C PHE A 173 -15.28 8.41 34.43
N PRO A 174 -15.99 9.28 33.70
CA PRO A 174 -17.02 10.09 34.34
C PRO A 174 -18.02 9.13 34.99
N ALA A 175 -18.27 9.39 36.26
CA ALA A 175 -19.24 8.65 37.09
C ALA A 175 -20.65 8.82 36.50
#